data_93cae8f4c6a31c1a5b9cf18d53e916fc
#
_entry.id   93cae8f4c6a31c1a5b9cf18d53e916fc
#
_cell.length_a   1.000
_cell.length_b   1.000
_cell.length_c   1.000
_cell.angle_alpha   90.00
_cell.angle_beta   90.00
_cell.angle_gamma   90.00
#
_symmetry.space_group_name_H-M   'P 1'
#
loop_
_entity.id
_entity.type
_entity.pdbx_description
1 polymer ?
#
loop_
_entity_poly.entity_id
_entity_poly.type
_entity_poly.pdbx_seq_one_letter_code
_entity_poly.pdbx_strand_id
1 'polypeptide(L)'
;MENKYIISENDSEYVKELKRQIISLNSQLEIQNHRLSHASGGNLLQSKSIDLYPGEQHDFVLSILKQVREKCPEGSRPRDIINSLLAENKPIGRAQEILDELNRIFKKGDPSTEKDISDLEALGFKYTPSRKHPKLRFHDKYMFVLSATPSDKQRGSLNKLKEINKCIAISQKV
;
A
#
# COMPACT_ATOMS: atom_id res chain seq x y z
N MET A 1 -10.91 15.21 -22.93
CA MET A 1 -11.79 15.33 -21.73
C MET A 1 -12.36 16.73 -21.74
N GLU A 2 -13.68 16.85 -21.86
CA GLU A 2 -14.34 18.15 -21.85
C GLU A 2 -14.16 18.82 -20.49
N ASN A 3 -13.83 20.11 -20.55
CA ASN A 3 -13.50 20.90 -19.35
C ASN A 3 -14.79 21.13 -18.52
N LYS A 4 -15.02 20.31 -17.51
CA LYS A 4 -16.24 20.28 -16.69
C LYS A 4 -16.48 21.59 -15.87
N TYR A 5 -15.53 22.53 -15.91
CA TYR A 5 -15.53 23.73 -15.09
C TYR A 5 -15.59 25.03 -15.95
N ILE A 6 -16.40 25.04 -17.02
CA ILE A 6 -16.59 26.24 -17.83
C ILE A 6 -17.33 27.30 -17.00
N ILE A 7 -16.78 28.52 -16.95
CA ILE A 7 -17.40 29.66 -16.27
C ILE A 7 -18.56 30.15 -17.17
N SER A 8 -19.78 30.14 -16.64
CA SER A 8 -20.97 30.65 -17.32
C SER A 8 -21.31 32.06 -16.85
N GLU A 9 -21.89 32.85 -17.73
CA GLU A 9 -22.40 34.20 -17.38
C GLU A 9 -23.50 34.14 -16.29
N ASN A 10 -24.26 33.02 -16.25
CA ASN A 10 -25.34 32.82 -15.27
C ASN A 10 -24.85 32.33 -13.91
N ASP A 11 -23.54 32.05 -13.72
CA ASP A 11 -23.00 31.67 -12.45
C ASP A 11 -22.98 32.87 -11.48
N SER A 12 -23.30 32.63 -10.21
CA SER A 12 -23.10 33.66 -9.18
C SER A 12 -21.60 34.01 -9.07
N GLU A 13 -21.27 35.23 -8.64
CA GLU A 13 -19.86 35.65 -8.50
C GLU A 13 -19.06 34.69 -7.59
N TYR A 14 -19.68 34.14 -6.55
CA TYR A 14 -19.07 33.15 -5.68
C TYR A 14 -18.73 31.84 -6.44
N VAL A 15 -19.65 31.34 -7.28
CA VAL A 15 -19.42 30.14 -8.11
C VAL A 15 -18.35 30.40 -9.17
N LYS A 16 -18.32 31.57 -9.78
CA LYS A 16 -17.27 31.95 -10.72
C LYS A 16 -15.91 31.97 -10.06
N GLU A 17 -15.80 32.50 -8.84
CA GLU A 17 -14.54 32.51 -8.10
C GLU A 17 -14.07 31.10 -7.73
N LEU A 18 -14.96 30.23 -7.26
CA LEU A 18 -14.63 28.83 -6.99
C LEU A 18 -14.15 28.09 -8.25
N LYS A 19 -14.80 28.31 -9.39
CA LYS A 19 -14.39 27.72 -10.66
C LYS A 19 -13.00 28.20 -11.09
N ARG A 20 -12.67 29.50 -10.92
CA ARG A 20 -11.31 30.02 -11.17
C ARG A 20 -10.27 29.37 -10.27
N GLN A 21 -10.56 29.18 -8.99
CA GLN A 21 -9.65 28.50 -8.05
C GLN A 21 -9.44 27.04 -8.42
N ILE A 22 -10.48 26.31 -8.80
CA ILE A 22 -10.37 24.92 -9.28
C ILE A 22 -9.51 24.83 -10.55
N ILE A 23 -9.71 25.70 -11.52
CA ILE A 23 -8.90 25.76 -12.75
C ILE A 23 -7.44 26.03 -12.40
N SER A 24 -7.18 26.99 -11.51
CA SER A 24 -5.82 27.33 -11.07
C SER A 24 -5.14 26.15 -10.35
N LEU A 25 -5.84 25.50 -9.43
CA LEU A 25 -5.31 24.34 -8.70
C LEU A 25 -5.05 23.16 -9.63
N ASN A 26 -5.93 22.88 -10.59
CA ASN A 26 -5.73 21.83 -11.57
C ASN A 26 -4.49 22.10 -12.43
N SER A 27 -4.30 23.36 -12.89
CA SER A 27 -3.09 23.74 -13.63
C SER A 27 -1.81 23.59 -12.80
N GLN A 28 -1.85 23.94 -11.52
CA GLN A 28 -0.73 23.72 -10.60
C GLN A 28 -0.43 22.24 -10.39
N LEU A 29 -1.45 21.40 -10.26
CA LEU A 29 -1.32 19.94 -10.17
C LEU A 29 -0.71 19.35 -11.44
N GLU A 30 -1.14 19.79 -12.62
CA GLU A 30 -0.55 19.35 -13.88
C GLU A 30 0.93 19.73 -14.00
N ILE A 31 1.28 20.97 -13.63
CA ILE A 31 2.68 21.43 -13.60
C ILE A 31 3.50 20.61 -12.61
N GLN A 32 2.99 20.33 -11.42
CA GLN A 32 3.69 19.51 -10.42
C GLN A 32 3.84 18.07 -10.89
N ASN A 33 2.79 17.46 -11.46
CA ASN A 33 2.85 16.12 -12.04
C ASN A 33 3.85 16.04 -13.19
N HIS A 34 3.88 17.06 -14.07
CA HIS A 34 4.85 17.15 -15.14
C HIS A 34 6.28 17.32 -14.60
N ARG A 35 6.50 18.14 -13.57
CA ARG A 35 7.81 18.27 -12.91
C ARG A 35 8.24 16.96 -12.24
N LEU A 36 7.33 16.26 -11.58
CA LEU A 36 7.60 14.96 -10.97
C LEU A 36 7.93 13.90 -12.03
N SER A 37 7.22 13.89 -13.14
CA SER A 37 7.50 12.97 -14.26
C SER A 37 8.83 13.25 -14.98
N HIS A 38 9.31 14.51 -14.98
CA HIS A 38 10.58 14.89 -15.59
C HIS A 38 11.77 14.94 -14.60
N ALA A 39 11.54 15.18 -13.31
CA ALA A 39 12.56 15.13 -12.29
C ALA A 39 13.00 13.68 -11.97
N SER A 40 12.12 12.72 -12.20
CA SER A 40 12.47 11.31 -12.24
C SER A 40 12.97 11.01 -13.64
N GLY A 41 14.25 10.93 -13.85
CA GLY A 41 14.85 10.53 -15.13
C GLY A 41 14.26 9.22 -15.65
N GLY A 42 13.13 9.32 -16.38
CA GLY A 42 12.33 8.22 -16.91
C GLY A 42 11.64 7.41 -15.81
N ASN A 43 10.30 7.34 -15.82
CA ASN A 43 9.56 6.36 -15.00
C ASN A 43 10.06 4.96 -15.31
N LEU A 44 11.03 4.49 -14.54
CA LEU A 44 11.66 3.18 -14.72
C LEU A 44 10.63 2.04 -14.63
N LEU A 45 9.54 2.26 -13.92
CA LEU A 45 8.49 1.26 -13.71
C LEU A 45 7.13 1.93 -13.72
N GLN A 46 6.31 1.58 -14.72
CA GLN A 46 4.89 1.89 -14.73
C GLN A 46 4.10 0.61 -14.42
N SER A 47 3.22 0.67 -13.44
CA SER A 47 2.32 -0.42 -13.12
C SER A 47 0.88 0.04 -13.29
N LYS A 48 0.04 -0.84 -13.85
CA LYS A 48 -1.42 -0.67 -13.86
C LYS A 48 -2.07 -1.13 -12.54
N SER A 49 -1.30 -1.78 -11.68
CA SER A 49 -1.77 -2.16 -10.35
C SER A 49 -1.91 -0.92 -9.47
N ILE A 50 -2.96 -0.86 -8.70
CA ILE A 50 -3.20 0.20 -7.73
C ILE A 50 -2.59 -0.23 -6.40
N ASP A 51 -1.91 0.70 -5.73
CA ASP A 51 -1.42 0.47 -4.37
C ASP A 51 -2.59 0.14 -3.43
N LEU A 52 -2.49 -0.95 -2.70
CA LEU A 52 -3.46 -1.33 -1.67
C LEU A 52 -3.25 -0.53 -0.37
N TYR A 53 -2.05 -0.06 -0.15
CA TYR A 53 -1.71 0.89 0.91
C TYR A 53 -0.64 1.87 0.39
N PRO A 54 -0.53 3.08 0.95
CA PRO A 54 0.40 4.08 0.44
C PRO A 54 1.83 3.58 0.34
N GLY A 55 2.40 3.65 -0.86
CA GLY A 55 3.78 3.28 -1.14
C GLY A 55 4.05 1.79 -1.29
N GLU A 56 3.03 0.95 -1.46
CA GLU A 56 3.18 -0.50 -1.63
C GLU A 56 4.16 -0.86 -2.74
N GLN A 57 3.92 -0.37 -3.94
CA GLN A 57 4.76 -0.69 -5.11
C GLN A 57 6.17 -0.13 -4.97
N HIS A 58 6.29 1.08 -4.43
CA HIS A 58 7.59 1.70 -4.16
C HIS A 58 8.43 0.86 -3.20
N ASP A 59 7.88 0.51 -2.03
CA ASP A 59 8.59 -0.27 -1.02
C ASP A 59 8.87 -1.71 -1.50
N PHE A 60 7.96 -2.28 -2.29
CA PHE A 60 8.15 -3.59 -2.92
C PHE A 60 9.34 -3.58 -3.89
N VAL A 61 9.43 -2.57 -4.77
CA VAL A 61 10.56 -2.42 -5.70
C VAL A 61 11.87 -2.25 -4.94
N LEU A 62 11.91 -1.41 -3.91
CA LEU A 62 13.10 -1.23 -3.08
C LEU A 62 13.51 -2.54 -2.38
N SER A 63 12.56 -3.36 -1.97
CA SER A 63 12.85 -4.67 -1.37
C SER A 63 13.51 -5.62 -2.36
N ILE A 64 13.02 -5.66 -3.61
CA ILE A 64 13.63 -6.43 -4.69
C ILE A 64 15.05 -5.94 -4.98
N LEU A 65 15.24 -4.62 -5.10
CA LEU A 65 16.57 -4.04 -5.33
C LEU A 65 17.57 -4.44 -4.24
N LYS A 66 17.16 -4.44 -2.97
CA LYS A 66 18.01 -4.91 -1.86
C LYS A 66 18.41 -6.38 -2.03
N GLN A 67 17.49 -7.25 -2.40
CA GLN A 67 17.79 -8.68 -2.62
C GLN A 67 18.70 -8.89 -3.82
N VAL A 68 18.49 -8.17 -4.92
CA VAL A 68 19.33 -8.25 -6.11
C VAL A 68 20.74 -7.72 -5.82
N ARG A 69 20.86 -6.66 -5.03
CA ARG A 69 22.15 -6.10 -4.62
C ARG A 69 23.07 -7.16 -4.00
N GLU A 70 22.52 -8.00 -3.10
CA GLU A 70 23.30 -9.05 -2.43
C GLU A 70 23.84 -10.11 -3.40
N LYS A 71 23.22 -10.25 -4.56
CA LYS A 71 23.65 -11.18 -5.62
C LYS A 71 24.62 -10.55 -6.63
N CYS A 72 24.78 -9.22 -6.60
CA CYS A 72 25.71 -8.53 -7.48
C CYS A 72 27.13 -8.55 -6.90
N PRO A 73 28.16 -8.85 -7.69
CA PRO A 73 29.56 -8.78 -7.25
C PRO A 73 29.92 -7.36 -6.74
N GLU A 74 30.81 -7.29 -5.75
CA GLU A 74 31.35 -6.01 -5.29
C GLU A 74 32.15 -5.32 -6.40
N GLY A 75 32.05 -3.98 -6.46
CA GLY A 75 32.71 -3.17 -7.49
C GLY A 75 32.12 -3.33 -8.89
N SER A 76 30.96 -3.99 -9.03
CA SER A 76 30.28 -4.13 -10.32
C SER A 76 29.33 -2.97 -10.60
N ARG A 77 29.22 -2.56 -11.87
CA ARG A 77 28.30 -1.49 -12.28
C ARG A 77 26.85 -1.74 -11.88
N PRO A 78 26.26 -2.95 -11.97
CA PRO A 78 24.92 -3.21 -11.47
C PRO A 78 24.77 -2.91 -9.97
N ARG A 79 25.76 -3.28 -9.15
CA ARG A 79 25.75 -2.99 -7.70
C ARG A 79 25.81 -1.48 -7.41
N ASP A 80 26.61 -0.74 -8.15
CA ASP A 80 26.72 0.73 -8.01
C ASP A 80 25.40 1.42 -8.36
N ILE A 81 24.73 1.00 -9.44
CA ILE A 81 23.42 1.52 -9.83
C ILE A 81 22.38 1.26 -8.72
N ILE A 82 22.34 0.02 -8.21
CA ILE A 82 21.38 -0.35 -7.15
C ILE A 82 21.68 0.44 -5.87
N ASN A 83 22.95 0.59 -5.48
CA ASN A 83 23.32 1.38 -4.31
C ASN A 83 22.87 2.84 -4.45
N SER A 84 23.07 3.46 -5.61
CA SER A 84 22.59 4.81 -5.89
C SER A 84 21.07 4.92 -5.80
N LEU A 85 20.33 3.97 -6.40
CA LEU A 85 18.86 3.94 -6.32
C LEU A 85 18.37 3.80 -4.87
N LEU A 86 19.00 2.92 -4.08
CA LEU A 86 18.62 2.72 -2.67
C LEU A 86 19.02 3.91 -1.78
N ALA A 87 20.03 4.66 -2.13
CA ALA A 87 20.44 5.86 -1.39
C ALA A 87 19.44 7.01 -1.58
N GLU A 88 19.00 7.21 -2.82
CA GLU A 88 18.09 8.31 -3.19
C GLU A 88 16.62 8.00 -2.86
N ASN A 89 16.24 6.72 -2.73
CA ASN A 89 14.86 6.29 -2.50
C ASN A 89 14.72 5.61 -1.13
N LYS A 90 14.09 6.30 -0.21
CA LYS A 90 13.83 5.76 1.12
C LYS A 90 12.47 5.04 1.15
N PRO A 91 12.36 3.89 1.84
CA PRO A 91 11.07 3.22 2.01
C PRO A 91 10.10 4.11 2.79
N ILE A 92 8.83 4.03 2.45
CA ILE A 92 7.74 4.70 3.15
C ILE A 92 7.45 4.00 4.49
N GLY A 93 7.66 2.68 4.54
CA GLY A 93 7.60 1.88 5.76
C GLY A 93 6.19 1.46 6.18
N ARG A 94 5.14 1.82 5.42
CA ARG A 94 3.76 1.46 5.77
C ARG A 94 3.53 -0.04 5.85
N ALA A 95 4.22 -0.81 5.03
CA ALA A 95 4.19 -2.28 5.10
C ALA A 95 4.61 -2.82 6.47
N GLN A 96 5.65 -2.22 7.08
CA GLN A 96 6.11 -2.65 8.40
C GLN A 96 5.10 -2.31 9.49
N GLU A 97 4.47 -1.15 9.44
CA GLU A 97 3.41 -0.76 10.39
C GLU A 97 2.23 -1.75 10.33
N ILE A 98 1.79 -2.11 9.11
CA ILE A 98 0.73 -3.11 8.91
C ILE A 98 1.15 -4.46 9.49
N LEU A 99 2.39 -4.90 9.22
CA LEU A 99 2.93 -6.15 9.74
C LEU A 99 2.98 -6.18 11.27
N ASP A 100 3.45 -5.09 11.89
CA ASP A 100 3.57 -4.98 13.35
C ASP A 100 2.18 -5.05 14.02
N GLU A 101 1.20 -4.38 13.43
CA GLU A 101 -0.17 -4.39 13.93
C GLU A 101 -0.83 -5.76 13.73
N LEU A 102 -0.65 -6.41 12.59
CA LEU A 102 -1.10 -7.78 12.37
C LEU A 102 -0.45 -8.76 13.37
N ASN A 103 0.86 -8.63 13.62
CA ASN A 103 1.56 -9.43 14.63
C ASN A 103 0.95 -9.23 16.03
N ARG A 104 0.63 -7.98 16.39
CA ARG A 104 -0.01 -7.65 17.66
C ARG A 104 -1.37 -8.33 17.82
N ILE A 105 -2.20 -8.27 16.78
CA ILE A 105 -3.55 -8.85 16.78
C ILE A 105 -3.48 -10.37 16.83
N PHE A 106 -2.71 -10.99 15.94
CA PHE A 106 -2.65 -12.44 15.79
C PHE A 106 -1.81 -13.17 16.87
N LYS A 107 -0.99 -12.42 17.65
CA LYS A 107 -0.20 -13.00 18.74
C LYS A 107 -1.07 -13.66 19.82
N LYS A 108 -2.28 -13.16 20.02
CA LYS A 108 -3.24 -13.67 21.02
C LYS A 108 -4.17 -14.75 20.48
N GLY A 109 -4.07 -15.08 19.22
CA GLY A 109 -4.97 -15.96 18.49
C GLY A 109 -5.68 -15.24 17.36
N ASP A 110 -6.73 -15.86 16.80
CA ASP A 110 -7.53 -15.21 15.77
C ASP A 110 -8.27 -14.00 16.36
N PRO A 111 -8.44 -12.92 15.57
CA PRO A 111 -9.11 -11.70 16.02
C PRO A 111 -10.54 -12.02 16.47
N SER A 112 -10.89 -11.66 17.69
CA SER A 112 -12.18 -12.00 18.29
C SER A 112 -12.81 -10.86 19.09
N THR A 113 -12.07 -9.80 19.38
CA THR A 113 -12.59 -8.62 20.09
C THR A 113 -13.02 -7.55 19.10
N GLU A 114 -14.00 -6.74 19.49
CA GLU A 114 -14.43 -5.59 18.68
C GLU A 114 -13.25 -4.65 18.35
N LYS A 115 -12.34 -4.49 19.30
CA LYS A 115 -11.12 -3.71 19.11
C LYS A 115 -10.23 -4.30 18.01
N ASP A 116 -9.95 -5.60 18.05
CA ASP A 116 -9.11 -6.24 17.02
C ASP A 116 -9.75 -6.14 15.64
N ILE A 117 -11.08 -6.23 15.57
CA ILE A 117 -11.83 -6.09 14.31
C ILE A 117 -11.72 -4.65 13.79
N SER A 118 -11.93 -3.65 14.65
CA SER A 118 -11.78 -2.24 14.30
C SER A 118 -10.35 -1.90 13.84
N ASP A 119 -9.34 -2.44 14.54
CA ASP A 119 -7.94 -2.25 14.17
C ASP A 119 -7.63 -2.88 12.80
N LEU A 120 -8.18 -4.07 12.51
CA LEU A 120 -8.07 -4.70 11.20
C LEU A 120 -8.77 -3.89 10.09
N GLU A 121 -9.94 -3.32 10.37
CA GLU A 121 -10.66 -2.48 9.42
C GLU A 121 -9.87 -1.21 9.08
N ALA A 122 -9.22 -0.61 10.07
CA ALA A 122 -8.33 0.53 9.85
C ALA A 122 -7.11 0.20 8.97
N LEU A 123 -6.71 -1.08 8.91
CA LEU A 123 -5.66 -1.58 8.02
C LEU A 123 -6.16 -1.97 6.63
N GLY A 124 -7.46 -1.84 6.33
CA GLY A 124 -8.05 -2.22 5.04
C GLY A 124 -8.55 -3.67 4.98
N PHE A 125 -8.67 -4.35 6.13
CA PHE A 125 -9.28 -5.67 6.22
C PHE A 125 -10.75 -5.57 6.57
N LYS A 126 -11.57 -6.44 5.98
CA LYS A 126 -12.97 -6.62 6.31
C LYS A 126 -13.18 -7.98 6.97
N TYR A 127 -13.64 -7.97 8.21
CA TYR A 127 -13.97 -9.18 8.94
C TYR A 127 -15.40 -9.61 8.69
N THR A 128 -15.60 -10.88 8.39
CA THR A 128 -16.93 -11.49 8.25
C THR A 128 -17.06 -12.64 9.24
N PRO A 129 -17.89 -12.48 10.28
CA PRO A 129 -18.05 -13.52 11.29
C PRO A 129 -18.73 -14.76 10.71
N SER A 130 -18.34 -15.93 11.18
CA SER A 130 -18.97 -17.22 10.89
C SER A 130 -18.73 -18.18 12.05
N ARG A 131 -19.68 -19.06 12.32
CA ARG A 131 -19.57 -20.07 13.40
C ARG A 131 -18.41 -21.04 13.19
N LYS A 132 -18.15 -21.42 11.92
CA LYS A 132 -17.13 -22.44 11.59
C LYS A 132 -15.86 -21.84 11.02
N HIS A 133 -15.97 -20.86 10.16
CA HIS A 133 -14.84 -20.32 9.41
C HIS A 133 -15.03 -18.81 9.19
N PRO A 134 -14.66 -17.98 10.18
CA PRO A 134 -14.63 -16.53 9.98
C PRO A 134 -13.72 -16.19 8.80
N LYS A 135 -14.05 -15.13 8.09
CA LYS A 135 -13.31 -14.70 6.90
C LYS A 135 -12.73 -13.32 7.12
N LEU A 136 -11.49 -13.15 6.69
CA LEU A 136 -10.81 -11.87 6.63
C LEU A 136 -10.52 -11.55 5.17
N ARG A 137 -10.95 -10.38 4.69
CA ARG A 137 -10.75 -9.95 3.31
C ARG A 137 -9.96 -8.66 3.27
N PHE A 138 -8.89 -8.62 2.49
CA PHE A 138 -8.05 -7.43 2.33
C PHE A 138 -8.41 -6.74 1.00
N HIS A 139 -8.83 -5.46 1.10
CA HIS A 139 -9.25 -4.62 -0.02
C HIS A 139 -10.18 -5.32 -1.03
N ASP A 140 -11.13 -6.13 -0.52
CA ASP A 140 -12.10 -6.93 -1.29
C ASP A 140 -11.48 -7.89 -2.34
N LYS A 141 -10.17 -8.01 -2.39
CA LYS A 141 -9.43 -8.82 -3.37
C LYS A 141 -8.87 -10.12 -2.79
N TYR A 142 -8.24 -10.07 -1.63
CA TYR A 142 -7.60 -11.24 -1.02
C TYR A 142 -8.42 -11.76 0.16
N MET A 143 -8.77 -13.05 0.14
CA MET A 143 -9.61 -13.66 1.17
C MET A 143 -8.81 -14.71 1.95
N PHE A 144 -8.86 -14.61 3.26
CA PHE A 144 -8.26 -15.53 4.21
C PHE A 144 -9.34 -16.14 5.10
N VAL A 145 -9.31 -17.46 5.27
CA VAL A 145 -10.24 -18.18 6.14
C VAL A 145 -9.56 -18.43 7.47
N LEU A 146 -10.16 -17.96 8.56
CA LEU A 146 -9.66 -18.14 9.91
C LEU A 146 -10.14 -19.47 10.49
N SER A 147 -9.39 -20.02 11.48
CA SER A 147 -9.75 -21.30 12.11
C SER A 147 -10.73 -21.08 13.26
N ALA A 148 -11.78 -21.86 13.32
CA ALA A 148 -12.76 -21.78 14.41
C ALA A 148 -12.44 -22.68 15.61
N THR A 149 -11.44 -23.57 15.50
CA THR A 149 -11.18 -24.58 16.53
C THR A 149 -10.25 -24.09 17.64
N PRO A 150 -10.63 -24.26 18.94
CA PRO A 150 -9.82 -23.79 20.07
C PRO A 150 -8.48 -24.48 20.22
N SER A 151 -8.33 -25.72 19.76
CA SER A 151 -7.15 -26.56 19.97
C SER A 151 -5.93 -26.13 19.18
N ASP A 152 -6.07 -25.25 18.20
CA ASP A 152 -4.98 -24.85 17.30
C ASP A 152 -4.83 -23.32 17.19
N LYS A 153 -5.43 -22.57 18.13
CA LYS A 153 -5.54 -21.11 18.07
C LYS A 153 -4.22 -20.39 17.85
N GLN A 154 -3.15 -20.78 18.54
CA GLN A 154 -1.86 -20.08 18.39
C GLN A 154 -1.10 -20.48 17.12
N ARG A 155 -1.02 -21.79 16.82
CA ARG A 155 -0.32 -22.24 15.61
C ARG A 155 -1.10 -21.88 14.34
N GLY A 156 -2.41 -22.02 14.38
CA GLY A 156 -3.30 -21.66 13.27
C GLY A 156 -3.20 -20.17 12.93
N SER A 157 -3.23 -19.29 13.94
CA SER A 157 -3.13 -17.84 13.77
C SER A 157 -1.78 -17.41 13.21
N LEU A 158 -0.68 -17.98 13.69
CA LEU A 158 0.66 -17.69 13.17
C LEU A 158 0.84 -18.18 11.73
N ASN A 159 0.27 -19.34 11.37
CA ASN A 159 0.28 -19.82 10.00
C ASN A 159 -0.56 -18.91 9.09
N LYS A 160 -1.70 -18.44 9.59
CA LYS A 160 -2.55 -17.50 8.86
C LYS A 160 -1.85 -16.16 8.65
N LEU A 161 -1.17 -15.65 9.68
CA LEU A 161 -0.36 -14.44 9.55
C LEU A 161 0.73 -14.58 8.48
N LYS A 162 1.42 -15.73 8.43
CA LYS A 162 2.40 -16.02 7.37
C LYS A 162 1.75 -16.04 5.99
N GLU A 163 0.55 -16.60 5.87
CA GLU A 163 -0.22 -16.62 4.61
C GLU A 163 -0.59 -15.21 4.17
N ILE A 164 -1.11 -14.38 5.09
CA ILE A 164 -1.43 -12.97 4.84
C ILE A 164 -0.18 -12.22 4.36
N ASN A 165 0.93 -12.34 5.08
CA ASN A 165 2.17 -11.66 4.73
C ASN A 165 2.70 -12.05 3.35
N LYS A 166 2.55 -13.32 2.95
CA LYS A 166 2.92 -13.78 1.61
C LYS A 166 2.03 -13.18 0.51
N CYS A 167 0.73 -13.03 0.79
CA CYS A 167 -0.24 -12.56 -0.20
C CYS A 167 -0.18 -11.05 -0.42
N ILE A 168 0.08 -10.27 0.62
CA ILE A 168 0.00 -8.80 0.56
C ILE A 168 1.38 -8.13 0.45
N ALA A 169 2.38 -8.85 -0.05
CA ALA A 169 3.74 -8.35 -0.30
C ALA A 169 4.39 -7.61 0.89
N ILE A 170 3.89 -7.83 2.11
CA ILE A 170 4.51 -7.28 3.32
C ILE A 170 5.88 -7.96 3.47
N SER A 171 6.91 -7.15 3.48
CA SER A 171 8.32 -7.50 3.46
C SER A 171 8.64 -8.85 4.08
N GLN A 172 9.00 -9.81 3.24
CA GLN A 172 9.63 -11.03 3.74
C GLN A 172 11.09 -10.69 4.06
N LYS A 173 11.47 -10.79 5.32
CA LYS A 173 12.86 -11.09 5.64
C LYS A 173 13.15 -12.46 5.02
N VAL A 174 13.86 -12.44 3.90
CA VAL A 174 14.53 -13.64 3.38
C VAL A 174 15.70 -13.94 4.29
#